data_c46c70af955134dc8229ff3a8b0f1789
#
_entry.id   c46c70af955134dc8229ff3a8b0f1789
#
_cell.length_a   1.000
_cell.length_b   1.000
_cell.length_c   1.000
_cell.angle_alpha   90.00
_cell.angle_beta   90.00
_cell.angle_gamma   90.00
#
_symmetry.space_group_name_H-M   'P 1'
#
loop_
_entity.id
_entity.type
_entity.pdbx_description
1 polymer ?
#
loop_
_entity_poly.entity_id
_entity_poly.type
_entity_poly.pdbx_seq_one_letter_code
_entity_poly.pdbx_strand_id
1 'polypeptide(L)'
;MQGLNLFFTIAILILSIIAHEVSHGFVAYLLGDNTAKRAGRLSINPLKHLDMTGSFIVPLLLVIMRSSFVFGWAKPVPYNPYNLKNQKWGPALVAISGPLSNFLIAGVFGLAASFLPIDGSMRAEISLSAVGGATVFGTGYAPAFLFFSSMVIWINVFLGVFNLIPIPPLDGSKILFSILPYKFNNVQIFLEKYGFFILLFFLFYFSKLLLPIVFLLFRLFLWI
;
A
#
# COMPACT_ATOMS: atom_id res chain seq x y z
N MET A 1 -22.86 12.82 -3.19
CA MET A 1 -21.75 12.71 -2.22
C MET A 1 -20.98 11.40 -2.32
N GLN A 2 -21.61 10.26 -2.59
CA GLN A 2 -20.89 8.97 -2.77
C GLN A 2 -19.83 8.99 -3.89
N GLY A 3 -20.11 9.65 -5.02
CA GLY A 3 -19.14 9.76 -6.12
C GLY A 3 -17.89 10.58 -5.78
N LEU A 4 -18.01 11.60 -4.92
CA LEU A 4 -16.88 12.42 -4.48
C LEU A 4 -15.96 11.62 -3.55
N ASN A 5 -16.52 10.84 -2.64
CA ASN A 5 -15.75 9.97 -1.76
C ASN A 5 -14.99 8.89 -2.56
N LEU A 6 -15.63 8.31 -3.56
CA LEU A 6 -14.98 7.34 -4.46
C LEU A 6 -13.82 7.98 -5.21
N PHE A 7 -13.99 9.19 -5.72
CA PHE A 7 -12.92 9.93 -6.39
C PHE A 7 -11.71 10.15 -5.48
N PHE A 8 -11.94 10.65 -4.25
CA PHE A 8 -10.85 10.85 -3.28
C PHE A 8 -10.19 9.54 -2.88
N THR A 9 -10.96 8.48 -2.66
CA THR A 9 -10.43 7.15 -2.34
C THR A 9 -9.49 6.65 -3.42
N ILE A 10 -9.90 6.74 -4.69
CA ILE A 10 -9.07 6.34 -5.83
C ILE A 10 -7.82 7.21 -5.95
N ALA A 11 -7.95 8.53 -5.79
CA ALA A 11 -6.82 9.45 -5.86
C ALA A 11 -5.79 9.16 -4.75
N ILE A 12 -6.24 8.97 -3.51
CA ILE A 12 -5.39 8.61 -2.38
C ILE A 12 -4.70 7.27 -2.64
N LEU A 13 -5.45 6.26 -3.09
CA LEU A 13 -4.91 4.94 -3.38
C LEU A 13 -3.79 5.01 -4.44
N ILE A 14 -4.04 5.70 -5.55
CA ILE A 14 -3.03 5.87 -6.62
C ILE A 14 -1.78 6.57 -6.08
N LEU A 15 -1.93 7.69 -5.37
CA LEU A 15 -0.80 8.43 -4.82
C LEU A 15 -0.03 7.61 -3.78
N SER A 16 -0.72 6.82 -2.96
CA SER A 16 -0.12 5.94 -1.96
C SER A 16 0.68 4.82 -2.60
N ILE A 17 0.16 4.19 -3.67
CA ILE A 17 0.88 3.17 -4.44
C ILE A 17 2.11 3.78 -5.13
N ILE A 18 2.00 4.99 -5.70
CA ILE A 18 3.14 5.65 -6.32
C ILE A 18 4.23 5.96 -5.30
N ALA A 19 3.89 6.50 -4.14
CA ALA A 19 4.84 6.77 -3.07
C ALA A 19 5.55 5.48 -2.62
N HIS A 20 4.80 4.39 -2.47
CA HIS A 20 5.31 3.07 -2.16
C HIS A 20 6.33 2.58 -3.21
N GLU A 21 5.96 2.59 -4.50
CA GLU A 21 6.80 2.15 -5.61
C GLU A 21 8.06 3.03 -5.77
N VAL A 22 7.90 4.35 -5.67
CA VAL A 22 9.04 5.29 -5.73
C VAL A 22 10.00 5.05 -4.59
N SER A 23 9.50 4.70 -3.40
CA SER A 23 10.35 4.38 -2.23
C SER A 23 11.24 3.17 -2.48
N HIS A 24 10.71 2.10 -3.11
CA HIS A 24 11.53 0.96 -3.55
C HIS A 24 12.67 1.40 -4.47
N GLY A 25 12.34 2.15 -5.53
CA GLY A 25 13.32 2.63 -6.48
C GLY A 25 14.36 3.58 -5.86
N PHE A 26 13.93 4.44 -4.93
CA PHE A 26 14.80 5.37 -4.23
C PHE A 26 15.78 4.65 -3.31
N VAL A 27 15.31 3.69 -2.51
CA VAL A 27 16.20 2.89 -1.65
C VAL A 27 17.13 2.01 -2.49
N ALA A 28 16.67 1.41 -3.59
CA ALA A 28 17.54 0.69 -4.51
C ALA A 28 18.65 1.61 -5.06
N TYR A 29 18.31 2.85 -5.43
CA TYR A 29 19.28 3.87 -5.87
C TYR A 29 20.32 4.19 -4.78
N LEU A 30 19.90 4.39 -3.53
CA LEU A 30 20.82 4.62 -2.41
C LEU A 30 21.75 3.42 -2.16
N LEU A 31 21.27 2.22 -2.42
CA LEU A 31 22.02 0.97 -2.30
C LEU A 31 22.91 0.66 -3.52
N GLY A 32 22.93 1.53 -4.55
CA GLY A 32 23.84 1.44 -5.69
C GLY A 32 23.18 1.06 -7.02
N ASP A 33 21.89 0.70 -7.04
CA ASP A 33 21.20 0.37 -8.29
C ASP A 33 20.59 1.60 -8.97
N ASN A 34 21.13 1.98 -10.12
CA ASN A 34 20.66 3.12 -10.91
C ASN A 34 19.52 2.78 -11.88
N THR A 35 18.96 1.56 -11.86
CA THR A 35 17.98 1.09 -12.85
C THR A 35 16.72 1.95 -12.84
N ALA A 36 16.10 2.18 -11.69
CA ALA A 36 14.92 3.03 -11.54
C ALA A 36 15.16 4.48 -12.00
N LYS A 37 16.33 5.03 -11.64
CA LYS A 37 16.73 6.39 -12.03
C LYS A 37 16.89 6.52 -13.54
N ARG A 38 17.61 5.60 -14.19
CA ARG A 38 17.80 5.57 -15.66
C ARG A 38 16.48 5.37 -16.40
N ALA A 39 15.56 4.61 -15.85
CA ALA A 39 14.22 4.41 -16.38
C ALA A 39 13.28 5.61 -16.18
N GLY A 40 13.73 6.69 -15.50
CA GLY A 40 12.92 7.88 -15.19
C GLY A 40 11.73 7.59 -14.26
N ARG A 41 11.84 6.49 -13.46
CA ARG A 41 10.76 6.01 -12.58
C ARG A 41 10.79 6.60 -11.16
N LEU A 42 11.85 7.31 -10.78
CA LEU A 42 11.91 8.05 -9.52
C LEU A 42 11.14 9.37 -9.65
N SER A 43 9.84 9.29 -9.79
CA SER A 43 8.95 10.43 -10.04
C SER A 43 7.59 10.16 -9.43
N ILE A 44 7.00 11.17 -8.78
CA ILE A 44 5.63 11.12 -8.26
C ILE A 44 4.55 11.35 -9.34
N ASN A 45 4.94 11.54 -10.59
CA ASN A 45 3.99 11.71 -11.69
C ASN A 45 3.25 10.39 -11.97
N PRO A 46 1.92 10.32 -11.76
CA PRO A 46 1.13 9.09 -11.95
C PRO A 46 1.27 8.48 -13.34
N LEU A 47 1.36 9.33 -14.36
CA LEU A 47 1.44 8.87 -15.76
C LEU A 47 2.65 7.97 -16.03
N LYS A 48 3.73 8.14 -15.26
CA LYS A 48 4.92 7.29 -15.38
C LYS A 48 4.73 5.89 -14.78
N HIS A 49 3.73 5.69 -13.94
CA HIS A 49 3.44 4.44 -13.24
C HIS A 49 2.22 3.70 -13.80
N LEU A 50 1.58 4.26 -14.83
CA LEU A 50 0.48 3.55 -15.50
C LEU A 50 1.01 2.36 -16.30
N ASP A 51 0.31 1.25 -16.16
CA ASP A 51 0.46 0.05 -17.00
C ASP A 51 -0.75 -0.06 -17.93
N MET A 52 -0.50 -0.15 -19.24
CA MET A 52 -1.59 -0.22 -20.21
C MET A 52 -2.50 -1.42 -19.92
N THR A 53 -1.92 -2.57 -19.58
CA THR A 53 -2.66 -3.80 -19.31
C THR A 53 -3.34 -3.75 -17.94
N GLY A 54 -2.57 -3.48 -16.89
CA GLY A 54 -3.06 -3.53 -15.50
C GLY A 54 -3.94 -2.36 -15.09
N SER A 55 -3.65 -1.15 -15.63
CA SER A 55 -4.39 0.06 -15.21
C SER A 55 -5.59 0.38 -16.10
N PHE A 56 -5.65 -0.18 -17.35
CA PHE A 56 -6.72 0.12 -18.29
C PHE A 56 -7.41 -1.13 -18.82
N ILE A 57 -6.69 -2.07 -19.46
CA ILE A 57 -7.31 -3.20 -20.17
C ILE A 57 -8.03 -4.12 -19.19
N VAL A 58 -7.36 -4.55 -18.10
CA VAL A 58 -7.96 -5.50 -17.15
C VAL A 58 -9.16 -4.90 -16.42
N PRO A 59 -9.11 -3.70 -15.83
CA PRO A 59 -10.28 -3.06 -15.24
C PRO A 59 -11.43 -2.89 -16.22
N LEU A 60 -11.15 -2.48 -17.47
CA LEU A 60 -12.16 -2.31 -18.50
C LEU A 60 -12.85 -3.62 -18.86
N LEU A 61 -12.10 -4.70 -19.04
CA LEU A 61 -12.64 -6.03 -19.29
C LEU A 61 -13.54 -6.51 -18.15
N LEU A 62 -13.09 -6.32 -16.89
CA LEU A 62 -13.88 -6.71 -15.72
C LEU A 62 -15.20 -5.93 -15.62
N VAL A 63 -15.19 -4.64 -15.96
CA VAL A 63 -16.41 -3.82 -16.04
C VAL A 63 -17.34 -4.30 -17.16
N ILE A 64 -16.80 -4.58 -18.36
CA ILE A 64 -17.60 -5.12 -19.50
C ILE A 64 -18.21 -6.47 -19.14
N MET A 65 -17.47 -7.34 -18.45
CA MET A 65 -17.93 -8.64 -17.97
C MET A 65 -18.91 -8.54 -16.79
N ARG A 66 -19.23 -7.32 -16.32
CA ARG A 66 -20.08 -7.07 -15.15
C ARG A 66 -19.60 -7.81 -13.90
N SER A 67 -18.28 -7.94 -13.76
CA SER A 67 -17.70 -8.52 -12.56
C SER A 67 -18.05 -7.67 -11.34
N SER A 68 -18.44 -8.30 -10.24
CA SER A 68 -18.65 -7.62 -8.95
C SER A 68 -17.33 -7.16 -8.31
N PHE A 69 -16.21 -7.56 -8.89
CA PHE A 69 -14.88 -7.22 -8.44
C PHE A 69 -14.07 -6.61 -9.60
N VAL A 70 -13.56 -5.38 -9.41
CA VAL A 70 -12.68 -4.71 -10.35
C VAL A 70 -11.27 -4.69 -9.75
N PHE A 71 -10.32 -5.23 -10.50
CA PHE A 71 -8.92 -5.34 -10.11
C PHE A 71 -8.02 -4.70 -11.16
N GLY A 72 -6.90 -4.12 -10.71
CA GLY A 72 -5.87 -3.56 -11.58
C GLY A 72 -4.54 -3.42 -10.84
N TRP A 73 -3.47 -3.14 -11.58
CA TRP A 73 -2.14 -2.90 -11.01
C TRP A 73 -1.43 -1.75 -11.71
N ALA A 74 -0.52 -1.12 -10.98
CA ALA A 74 0.40 -0.15 -11.52
C ALA A 74 1.67 -0.83 -12.03
N LYS A 75 2.39 -0.18 -12.92
CA LYS A 75 3.68 -0.66 -13.41
C LYS A 75 4.73 -0.51 -12.32
N PRO A 76 5.31 -1.61 -11.81
CA PRO A 76 6.26 -1.56 -10.71
C PRO A 76 7.53 -0.79 -11.11
N VAL A 77 8.20 -0.19 -10.13
CA VAL A 77 9.48 0.46 -10.31
C VAL A 77 10.57 -0.61 -10.46
N PRO A 78 11.31 -0.66 -11.60
CA PRO A 78 12.30 -1.70 -11.83
C PRO A 78 13.53 -1.48 -10.96
N TYR A 79 14.07 -2.55 -10.37
CA TYR A 79 15.39 -2.56 -9.77
C TYR A 79 16.12 -3.88 -10.10
N ASN A 80 17.45 -3.85 -10.06
CA ASN A 80 18.27 -5.04 -10.29
C ASN A 80 18.98 -5.43 -8.97
N PRO A 81 18.60 -6.57 -8.35
CA PRO A 81 19.21 -7.02 -7.10
C PRO A 81 20.73 -7.19 -7.17
N TYR A 82 21.27 -7.55 -8.35
CA TYR A 82 22.70 -7.76 -8.54
C TYR A 82 23.52 -6.46 -8.53
N ASN A 83 22.89 -5.30 -8.69
CA ASN A 83 23.54 -4.00 -8.60
C ASN A 83 23.60 -3.46 -7.15
N LEU A 84 22.91 -4.11 -6.22
CA LEU A 84 22.89 -3.68 -4.83
C LEU A 84 24.21 -3.98 -4.14
N LYS A 85 24.75 -3.03 -3.36
CA LYS A 85 25.98 -3.19 -2.57
C LYS A 85 25.97 -4.41 -1.65
N ASN A 86 24.80 -4.74 -1.09
CA ASN A 86 24.61 -5.92 -0.25
C ASN A 86 23.53 -6.80 -0.88
N GLN A 87 23.94 -7.89 -1.51
CA GLN A 87 23.01 -8.78 -2.23
C GLN A 87 22.14 -9.63 -1.31
N LYS A 88 22.54 -9.82 -0.04
CA LYS A 88 21.77 -10.58 0.94
C LYS A 88 20.63 -9.72 1.55
N TRP A 89 20.97 -8.55 2.05
CA TRP A 89 20.02 -7.69 2.78
C TRP A 89 19.45 -6.56 1.91
N GLY A 90 20.10 -6.24 0.79
CA GLY A 90 19.67 -5.19 -0.13
C GLY A 90 18.23 -5.39 -0.62
N PRO A 91 17.84 -6.57 -1.11
CA PRO A 91 16.47 -6.84 -1.53
C PRO A 91 15.45 -6.66 -0.39
N ALA A 92 15.78 -7.04 0.85
CA ALA A 92 14.91 -6.82 2.00
C ALA A 92 14.76 -5.33 2.35
N LEU A 93 15.87 -4.56 2.30
CA LEU A 93 15.84 -3.11 2.55
C LEU A 93 15.03 -2.37 1.47
N VAL A 94 15.16 -2.79 0.22
CA VAL A 94 14.31 -2.28 -0.86
C VAL A 94 12.86 -2.65 -0.58
N ALA A 95 12.57 -3.92 -0.27
CA ALA A 95 11.21 -4.39 -0.06
C ALA A 95 10.50 -3.70 1.12
N ILE A 96 11.18 -3.50 2.26
CA ILE A 96 10.56 -2.85 3.42
C ILE A 96 10.30 -1.36 3.20
N SER A 97 11.01 -0.71 2.28
CA SER A 97 10.89 0.73 2.05
C SER A 97 9.50 1.16 1.54
N GLY A 98 8.84 0.32 0.75
CA GLY A 98 7.46 0.56 0.30
C GLY A 98 6.47 0.61 1.46
N PRO A 99 6.30 -0.49 2.23
CA PRO A 99 5.45 -0.49 3.42
C PRO A 99 5.80 0.61 4.42
N LEU A 100 7.09 0.87 4.63
CA LEU A 100 7.54 1.94 5.54
C LEU A 100 7.08 3.32 5.06
N SER A 101 7.14 3.61 3.76
CA SER A 101 6.62 4.87 3.22
C SER A 101 5.13 5.03 3.45
N ASN A 102 4.35 3.97 3.34
CA ASN A 102 2.93 3.99 3.65
C ASN A 102 2.68 4.29 5.14
N PHE A 103 3.40 3.64 6.06
CA PHE A 103 3.28 3.94 7.49
C PHE A 103 3.74 5.35 7.84
N LEU A 104 4.77 5.88 7.16
CA LEU A 104 5.20 7.27 7.33
C LEU A 104 4.11 8.26 6.89
N ILE A 105 3.46 8.03 5.75
CA ILE A 105 2.32 8.84 5.29
C ILE A 105 1.19 8.78 6.32
N ALA A 106 0.82 7.58 6.78
CA ALA A 106 -0.20 7.42 7.82
C ALA A 106 0.17 8.18 9.10
N GLY A 107 1.43 8.11 9.53
CA GLY A 107 1.94 8.81 10.70
C GLY A 107 1.87 10.33 10.59
N VAL A 108 2.25 10.87 9.42
CA VAL A 108 2.19 12.33 9.17
C VAL A 108 0.75 12.83 9.23
N PHE A 109 -0.20 12.14 8.58
CA PHE A 109 -1.61 12.53 8.62
C PHE A 109 -2.24 12.30 9.99
N GLY A 110 -1.85 11.24 10.72
CA GLY A 110 -2.28 10.99 12.08
C GLY A 110 -1.79 12.08 13.04
N LEU A 111 -0.52 12.46 12.95
CA LEU A 111 0.03 13.55 13.73
C LEU A 111 -0.65 14.88 13.39
N ALA A 112 -0.86 15.20 12.13
CA ALA A 112 -1.59 16.42 11.74
C ALA A 112 -3.02 16.42 12.27
N ALA A 113 -3.71 15.28 12.22
CA ALA A 113 -5.05 15.13 12.75
C ALA A 113 -5.11 15.25 14.29
N SER A 114 -4.05 14.90 15.02
CA SER A 114 -4.03 14.98 16.48
C SER A 114 -4.16 16.41 17.03
N PHE A 115 -3.74 17.40 16.25
CA PHE A 115 -3.84 18.83 16.62
C PHE A 115 -5.23 19.45 16.38
N LEU A 116 -6.17 18.69 15.82
CA LEU A 116 -7.52 19.23 15.58
C LEU A 116 -8.31 19.37 16.88
N PRO A 117 -9.02 20.46 17.09
CA PRO A 117 -9.88 20.68 18.25
C PRO A 117 -11.21 19.90 18.11
N ILE A 118 -11.12 18.57 18.21
CA ILE A 118 -12.25 17.64 18.05
C ILE A 118 -12.25 16.68 19.23
N ASP A 119 -13.39 16.56 19.91
CA ASP A 119 -13.56 15.64 21.03
C ASP A 119 -13.38 14.17 20.62
N GLY A 120 -12.93 13.34 21.55
CA GLY A 120 -12.60 11.94 21.28
C GLY A 120 -13.77 11.12 20.71
N SER A 121 -14.99 11.32 21.18
CA SER A 121 -16.19 10.65 20.67
C SER A 121 -16.49 11.03 19.21
N MET A 122 -16.49 12.32 18.91
CA MET A 122 -16.70 12.84 17.56
C MET A 122 -15.54 12.43 16.63
N ARG A 123 -14.31 12.39 17.14
CA ARG A 123 -13.15 11.91 16.39
C ARG A 123 -13.34 10.46 15.94
N ALA A 124 -13.74 9.59 16.87
CA ALA A 124 -14.00 8.19 16.56
C ALA A 124 -15.12 8.02 15.53
N GLU A 125 -16.23 8.75 15.68
CA GLU A 125 -17.36 8.70 14.76
C GLU A 125 -16.98 9.12 13.33
N ILE A 126 -16.31 10.28 13.17
CA ILE A 126 -15.85 10.78 11.87
C ILE A 126 -14.88 9.79 11.22
N SER A 127 -13.94 9.27 12.01
CA SER A 127 -12.91 8.36 11.48
C SER A 127 -13.50 7.01 11.04
N LEU A 128 -14.45 6.47 11.79
CA LEU A 128 -15.15 5.25 11.43
C LEU A 128 -16.07 5.45 10.20
N SER A 129 -16.72 6.61 10.10
CA SER A 129 -17.55 6.93 8.93
C SER A 129 -16.72 7.03 7.65
N ALA A 130 -15.49 7.54 7.73
CA ALA A 130 -14.56 7.61 6.60
C ALA A 130 -14.19 6.23 6.05
N VAL A 131 -14.01 5.24 6.93
CA VAL A 131 -13.71 3.85 6.58
C VAL A 131 -14.97 3.11 6.11
N GLY A 132 -16.11 3.36 6.74
CA GLY A 132 -17.38 2.71 6.43
C GLY A 132 -18.09 3.23 5.16
N GLY A 133 -17.50 4.22 4.48
CA GLY A 133 -18.08 4.82 3.26
C GLY A 133 -19.29 5.74 3.55
N ALA A 134 -19.56 6.07 4.80
CA ALA A 134 -20.60 7.01 5.17
C ALA A 134 -20.16 8.46 4.86
N THR A 135 -21.13 9.36 4.65
CA THR A 135 -20.89 10.75 4.25
C THR A 135 -21.10 11.72 5.40
N VAL A 136 -20.83 11.29 6.63
CA VAL A 136 -21.04 12.16 7.81
C VAL A 136 -19.84 13.09 7.95
N PHE A 137 -20.04 14.32 7.47
CA PHE A 137 -19.14 15.43 7.77
C PHE A 137 -19.80 16.26 8.86
N GLY A 138 -19.09 16.52 9.95
CA GLY A 138 -19.39 17.68 10.76
C GLY A 138 -19.26 18.96 9.92
N THR A 139 -19.92 20.04 10.30
CA THR A 139 -19.76 21.33 9.64
C THR A 139 -18.42 21.96 10.04
N GLY A 140 -17.61 22.35 9.04
CA GLY A 140 -16.35 23.06 9.26
C GLY A 140 -15.11 22.31 8.75
N TYR A 141 -13.96 23.02 8.80
CA TYR A 141 -12.69 22.53 8.25
C TYR A 141 -12.10 21.35 9.06
N ALA A 142 -12.23 21.37 10.39
CA ALA A 142 -11.59 20.37 11.25
C ALA A 142 -12.20 18.96 11.06
N PRO A 143 -13.54 18.78 11.06
CA PRO A 143 -14.15 17.49 10.72
C PRO A 143 -13.82 17.02 9.31
N ALA A 144 -13.83 17.92 8.31
CA ALA A 144 -13.51 17.59 6.93
C ALA A 144 -12.06 17.11 6.79
N PHE A 145 -11.11 17.81 7.43
CA PHE A 145 -9.71 17.40 7.42
C PHE A 145 -9.48 16.07 8.15
N LEU A 146 -10.16 15.85 9.29
CA LEU A 146 -10.08 14.57 10.02
C LEU A 146 -10.62 13.42 9.16
N PHE A 147 -11.75 13.61 8.49
CA PHE A 147 -12.33 12.62 7.59
C PHE A 147 -11.35 12.25 6.46
N PHE A 148 -10.80 13.25 5.78
CA PHE A 148 -9.81 13.05 4.73
C PHE A 148 -8.54 12.34 5.26
N SER A 149 -8.00 12.80 6.38
CA SER A 149 -6.85 12.18 7.03
C SER A 149 -7.11 10.71 7.39
N SER A 150 -8.32 10.42 7.89
CA SER A 150 -8.72 9.04 8.22
C SER A 150 -8.74 8.13 6.99
N MET A 151 -9.20 8.63 5.82
CA MET A 151 -9.11 7.89 4.57
C MET A 151 -7.65 7.63 4.15
N VAL A 152 -6.78 8.65 4.25
CA VAL A 152 -5.35 8.50 3.94
C VAL A 152 -4.70 7.48 4.85
N ILE A 153 -4.95 7.57 6.16
CA ILE A 153 -4.38 6.65 7.15
C ILE A 153 -4.85 5.22 6.87
N TRP A 154 -6.16 5.03 6.67
CA TRP A 154 -6.73 3.70 6.42
C TRP A 154 -6.10 3.03 5.21
N ILE A 155 -6.05 3.73 4.07
CA ILE A 155 -5.50 3.20 2.82
C ILE A 155 -4.01 2.87 2.98
N ASN A 156 -3.24 3.76 3.61
CA ASN A 156 -1.80 3.56 3.76
C ASN A 156 -1.47 2.46 4.77
N VAL A 157 -2.19 2.36 5.88
CA VAL A 157 -2.04 1.25 6.84
C VAL A 157 -2.39 -0.07 6.17
N PHE A 158 -3.50 -0.12 5.42
CA PHE A 158 -3.88 -1.33 4.69
C PHE A 158 -2.80 -1.76 3.69
N LEU A 159 -2.31 -0.84 2.86
CA LEU A 159 -1.24 -1.11 1.88
C LEU A 159 0.04 -1.58 2.57
N GLY A 160 0.44 -0.94 3.67
CA GLY A 160 1.63 -1.30 4.41
C GLY A 160 1.54 -2.71 5.00
N VAL A 161 0.44 -3.02 5.71
CA VAL A 161 0.20 -4.34 6.30
C VAL A 161 0.08 -5.42 5.23
N PHE A 162 -0.68 -5.15 4.17
CA PHE A 162 -0.88 -6.09 3.08
C PHE A 162 0.44 -6.47 2.41
N ASN A 163 1.29 -5.49 2.08
CA ASN A 163 2.58 -5.76 1.44
C ASN A 163 3.61 -6.42 2.37
N LEU A 164 3.42 -6.39 3.67
CA LEU A 164 4.28 -7.13 4.63
C LEU A 164 3.93 -8.62 4.76
N ILE A 165 2.84 -9.10 4.13
CA ILE A 165 2.51 -10.53 4.11
C ILE A 165 3.65 -11.28 3.40
N PRO A 166 4.22 -12.36 3.99
CA PRO A 166 5.37 -13.06 3.46
C PRO A 166 5.02 -14.04 2.32
N ILE A 167 4.18 -13.61 1.39
CA ILE A 167 3.71 -14.42 0.25
C ILE A 167 4.00 -13.66 -1.05
N PRO A 168 4.74 -14.24 -2.03
CA PRO A 168 4.91 -13.62 -3.34
C PRO A 168 3.54 -13.40 -4.06
N PRO A 169 3.40 -12.30 -4.77
CA PRO A 169 4.41 -11.32 -5.19
C PRO A 169 4.64 -10.14 -4.23
N LEU A 170 4.13 -10.19 -3.00
CA LEU A 170 4.21 -9.10 -2.02
C LEU A 170 5.63 -8.90 -1.47
N ASP A 171 5.92 -7.70 -0.97
CA ASP A 171 7.26 -7.32 -0.49
C ASP A 171 7.73 -8.13 0.72
N GLY A 172 6.80 -8.52 1.60
CA GLY A 172 7.08 -9.37 2.75
C GLY A 172 7.78 -10.69 2.38
N SER A 173 7.55 -11.20 1.17
CA SER A 173 8.25 -12.39 0.68
C SER A 173 9.74 -12.15 0.48
N LYS A 174 10.13 -11.00 -0.05
CA LYS A 174 11.55 -10.64 -0.26
C LYS A 174 12.28 -10.45 1.07
N ILE A 175 11.57 -9.92 2.08
CA ILE A 175 12.08 -9.83 3.45
C ILE A 175 12.28 -11.24 4.02
N LEU A 176 11.28 -12.11 3.90
CA LEU A 176 11.36 -13.51 4.33
C LEU A 176 12.54 -14.23 3.68
N PHE A 177 12.71 -14.12 2.36
CA PHE A 177 13.78 -14.81 1.62
C PHE A 177 15.17 -14.32 2.01
N SER A 178 15.33 -13.07 2.39
CA SER A 178 16.62 -12.55 2.87
C SER A 178 17.03 -13.10 4.24
N ILE A 179 16.05 -13.51 5.06
CA ILE A 179 16.26 -14.10 6.39
C ILE A 179 16.46 -15.61 6.28
N LEU A 180 15.80 -16.26 5.32
CA LEU A 180 15.83 -17.70 5.15
C LEU A 180 17.25 -18.23 4.86
N PRO A 181 17.71 -19.27 5.58
CA PRO A 181 18.95 -19.96 5.25
C PRO A 181 18.87 -20.63 3.87
N TYR A 182 20.03 -20.77 3.21
CA TYR A 182 20.13 -21.35 1.87
C TYR A 182 19.52 -22.77 1.73
N LYS A 183 19.47 -23.53 2.81
CA LYS A 183 18.82 -24.85 2.85
C LYS A 183 17.32 -24.83 2.48
N PHE A 184 16.68 -23.68 2.56
CA PHE A 184 15.27 -23.48 2.20
C PHE A 184 15.07 -22.93 0.79
N ASN A 185 16.08 -22.95 -0.06
CA ASN A 185 15.99 -22.47 -1.44
C ASN A 185 14.85 -23.14 -2.24
N ASN A 186 14.58 -24.42 -2.02
CA ASN A 186 13.46 -25.11 -2.66
C ASN A 186 12.09 -24.53 -2.24
N VAL A 187 11.97 -24.08 -0.99
CA VAL A 187 10.75 -23.41 -0.48
C VAL A 187 10.60 -22.05 -1.15
N GLN A 188 11.68 -21.31 -1.31
CA GLN A 188 11.65 -20.04 -2.03
C GLN A 188 11.18 -20.23 -3.47
N ILE A 189 11.79 -21.18 -4.22
CA ILE A 189 11.40 -21.48 -5.60
C ILE A 189 9.92 -21.90 -5.69
N PHE A 190 9.47 -22.73 -4.76
CA PHE A 190 8.06 -23.13 -4.70
C PHE A 190 7.14 -21.93 -4.47
N LEU A 191 7.45 -21.06 -3.50
CA LEU A 191 6.67 -19.88 -3.19
C LEU A 191 6.68 -18.87 -4.36
N GLU A 192 7.81 -18.66 -5.02
CA GLU A 192 7.89 -17.79 -6.20
C GLU A 192 7.03 -18.33 -7.36
N LYS A 193 7.00 -19.64 -7.56
CA LYS A 193 6.23 -20.28 -8.63
C LYS A 193 4.72 -20.25 -8.35
N TYR A 194 4.30 -20.50 -7.12
CA TYR A 194 2.89 -20.67 -6.75
C TYR A 194 2.34 -19.53 -5.89
N GLY A 195 3.15 -18.53 -5.57
CA GLY A 195 2.82 -17.46 -4.62
C GLY A 195 1.53 -16.72 -4.96
N PHE A 196 1.28 -16.45 -6.24
CA PHE A 196 0.03 -15.81 -6.65
C PHE A 196 -1.21 -16.63 -6.27
N PHE A 197 -1.19 -17.93 -6.47
CA PHE A 197 -2.31 -18.81 -6.09
C PHE A 197 -2.43 -18.93 -4.57
N ILE A 198 -1.29 -19.01 -3.87
CA ILE A 198 -1.24 -19.02 -2.40
C ILE A 198 -1.81 -17.71 -1.84
N LEU A 199 -1.47 -16.57 -2.44
CA LEU A 199 -2.01 -15.28 -2.06
C LEU A 199 -3.52 -15.20 -2.28
N LEU A 200 -4.02 -15.68 -3.41
CA LEU A 200 -5.47 -15.74 -3.66
C LEU A 200 -6.18 -16.62 -2.61
N PHE A 201 -5.64 -17.80 -2.33
CA PHE A 201 -6.16 -18.68 -1.29
C PHE A 201 -6.15 -17.98 0.09
N PHE A 202 -5.04 -17.34 0.45
CA PHE A 202 -4.91 -16.56 1.68
C PHE A 202 -5.97 -15.46 1.77
N LEU A 203 -6.19 -14.70 0.71
CA LEU A 203 -7.19 -13.64 0.67
C LEU A 203 -8.62 -14.18 0.86
N PHE A 204 -8.93 -15.32 0.26
CA PHE A 204 -10.26 -15.93 0.38
C PHE A 204 -10.56 -16.40 1.82
N TYR A 205 -9.60 -17.06 2.46
CA TYR A 205 -9.84 -17.73 3.73
C TYR A 205 -9.36 -16.95 4.95
N PHE A 206 -8.31 -16.14 4.78
CA PHE A 206 -7.61 -15.49 5.89
C PHE A 206 -7.65 -13.96 5.86
N SER A 207 -8.35 -13.33 4.90
CA SER A 207 -8.50 -11.87 4.86
C SER A 207 -9.08 -11.29 6.15
N LYS A 208 -9.95 -12.04 6.82
CA LYS A 208 -10.53 -11.65 8.12
C LYS A 208 -9.47 -11.48 9.23
N LEU A 209 -8.29 -12.11 9.11
CA LEU A 209 -7.19 -11.95 10.07
C LEU A 209 -6.43 -10.63 9.89
N LEU A 210 -6.46 -10.05 8.69
CA LEU A 210 -5.78 -8.79 8.39
C LEU A 210 -6.53 -7.59 8.96
N LEU A 211 -7.86 -7.61 8.87
CA LEU A 211 -8.69 -6.48 9.28
C LEU A 211 -8.48 -6.05 10.74
N PRO A 212 -8.40 -6.93 11.74
CA PRO A 212 -8.11 -6.54 13.12
C PRO A 212 -6.76 -5.84 13.27
N ILE A 213 -5.73 -6.31 12.56
CA ILE A 213 -4.38 -5.71 12.60
C ILE A 213 -4.41 -4.31 11.97
N VAL A 214 -5.02 -4.18 10.79
CA VAL A 214 -5.19 -2.90 10.11
C VAL A 214 -5.98 -1.93 10.99
N PHE A 215 -7.06 -2.41 11.62
CA PHE A 215 -7.91 -1.59 12.47
C PHE A 215 -7.19 -1.14 13.76
N LEU A 216 -6.41 -2.02 14.36
CA LEU A 216 -5.58 -1.69 15.52
C LEU A 216 -4.56 -0.59 15.18
N LEU A 217 -3.84 -0.72 14.08
CA LEU A 217 -2.88 0.28 13.63
C LEU A 217 -3.56 1.59 13.22
N PHE A 218 -4.71 1.51 12.55
CA PHE A 218 -5.51 2.68 12.21
C PHE A 218 -5.90 3.49 13.45
N ARG A 219 -6.40 2.82 14.48
CA ARG A 219 -6.74 3.45 15.76
C ARG A 219 -5.50 4.06 16.42
N LEU A 220 -4.37 3.36 16.39
CA LEU A 220 -3.11 3.84 16.94
C LEU A 220 -2.68 5.16 16.27
N PHE A 221 -2.72 5.25 14.96
CA PHE A 221 -2.35 6.46 14.22
C PHE A 221 -3.32 7.62 14.43
N LEU A 222 -4.58 7.35 14.75
CA LEU A 222 -5.59 8.38 15.02
C LEU A 222 -5.70 8.77 16.51
N TRP A 223 -5.01 8.04 17.39
CA TRP A 223 -5.08 8.25 18.85
C TRP A 223 -6.51 8.07 19.39
N ILE A 224 -7.24 7.04 18.93
CA ILE A 224 -8.62 6.71 19.33
C ILE A 224 -8.74 5.28 19.86
#